data_bd9fe47186d5c8ff1f748d67c5cdbde9
#
_entry.id   bd9fe47186d5c8ff1f748d67c5cdbde9
#
_cell.length_a   1.000
_cell.length_b   1.000
_cell.length_c   1.000
_cell.angle_alpha   90.00
_cell.angle_beta   90.00
_cell.angle_gamma   90.00
#
_symmetry.space_group_name_H-M   'P 1'
#
loop_
_entity.id
_entity.type
_entity.pdbx_description
1 polymer ?
#
loop_
_entity_poly.entity_id
_entity_poly.type
_entity_poly.pdbx_seq_one_letter_code
_entity_poly.pdbx_strand_id
1 'polypeptide(L)'
;MKTEDIAISITGYSYSNIKETIPDGVDKEEIAAVYEEIIDEYLQKGIPREIPALINVSGIPGAGKSTFCKKLLAMPENSSAIYIGFDAIMENERLPYIREEVNHAEEAFKRWELSARIAGYELLKRAIENKYLIIFDHSSALPQHIDLFNLLLSEGYEVHFNFIFIPEEEARRRAKNRKRYIPPYYIEERSKILQYLLPEYKRICTTFKQIEPMRTRLIIA
;
A
#
# COMPACT_ATOMS: atom_id res chain seq x y z
N MET A 1 -16.85 11.42 7.91
CA MET A 1 -16.25 10.08 7.93
C MET A 1 -14.77 10.26 8.29
N LYS A 2 -14.20 9.45 9.16
CA LYS A 2 -12.79 9.55 9.56
C LYS A 2 -11.96 8.49 8.82
N THR A 3 -10.63 8.66 8.77
CA THR A 3 -9.72 7.66 8.18
C THR A 3 -9.91 6.27 8.81
N GLU A 4 -10.15 6.21 10.11
CA GLU A 4 -10.43 4.98 10.85
C GLU A 4 -11.70 4.27 10.36
N ASP A 5 -12.77 5.01 10.10
CA ASP A 5 -14.05 4.45 9.60
C ASP A 5 -13.83 3.78 8.23
N ILE A 6 -13.00 4.41 7.38
CA ILE A 6 -12.64 3.86 6.06
C ILE A 6 -11.80 2.60 6.23
N ALA A 7 -10.79 2.62 7.10
CA ALA A 7 -9.96 1.46 7.39
C ALA A 7 -10.80 0.28 7.88
N ILE A 8 -11.73 0.52 8.81
CA ILE A 8 -12.66 -0.51 9.31
C ILE A 8 -13.55 -1.04 8.18
N SER A 9 -14.05 -0.17 7.30
CA SER A 9 -14.89 -0.59 6.16
C SER A 9 -14.17 -1.51 5.18
N ILE A 10 -12.83 -1.40 5.11
CA ILE A 10 -11.97 -2.21 4.23
C ILE A 10 -11.52 -3.50 4.90
N THR A 11 -11.15 -3.44 6.19
CA THR A 11 -10.49 -4.54 6.91
C THR A 11 -11.44 -5.33 7.82
N GLY A 12 -12.55 -4.72 8.22
CA GLY A 12 -13.46 -5.24 9.25
C GLY A 12 -13.00 -4.98 10.68
N TYR A 13 -11.82 -4.39 10.89
CA TYR A 13 -11.20 -4.23 12.20
C TYR A 13 -10.64 -2.81 12.42
N SER A 14 -10.75 -2.32 13.66
CA SER A 14 -9.98 -1.18 14.17
C SER A 14 -8.58 -1.63 14.56
N TYR A 15 -7.60 -0.72 14.54
CA TYR A 15 -6.24 -1.00 15.03
C TYR A 15 -6.21 -1.40 16.52
N SER A 16 -7.11 -0.87 17.33
CA SER A 16 -7.26 -1.28 18.74
C SER A 16 -7.53 -2.80 18.90
N ASN A 17 -8.09 -3.43 17.87
CA ASN A 17 -8.40 -4.86 17.84
C ASN A 17 -7.37 -5.69 17.01
N ILE A 18 -6.20 -5.13 16.71
CA ILE A 18 -5.19 -5.80 15.84
C ILE A 18 -4.83 -7.20 16.34
N LYS A 19 -4.82 -7.41 17.67
CA LYS A 19 -4.52 -8.71 18.29
C LYS A 19 -5.47 -9.84 17.86
N GLU A 20 -6.70 -9.51 17.50
CA GLU A 20 -7.68 -10.48 17.00
C GLU A 20 -7.31 -11.04 15.62
N THR A 21 -6.51 -10.28 14.88
CA THR A 21 -6.09 -10.60 13.50
C THR A 21 -4.68 -11.17 13.41
N ILE A 22 -3.92 -11.12 14.50
CA ILE A 22 -2.60 -11.76 14.61
C ILE A 22 -2.82 -13.29 14.67
N PRO A 23 -2.06 -14.07 13.87
CA PRO A 23 -2.21 -15.51 13.81
C PRO A 23 -2.07 -16.21 15.16
N ASP A 24 -2.75 -17.33 15.32
CA ASP A 24 -2.53 -18.21 16.48
C ASP A 24 -1.15 -18.88 16.40
N GLY A 25 -0.61 -19.23 17.57
CA GLY A 25 0.70 -19.87 17.69
C GLY A 25 1.89 -18.91 17.84
N VAL A 26 1.63 -17.60 17.92
CA VAL A 26 2.63 -16.57 18.28
C VAL A 26 2.14 -15.78 19.48
N ASP A 27 3.06 -15.07 20.14
CA ASP A 27 2.71 -14.12 21.20
C ASP A 27 2.06 -12.87 20.58
N LYS A 28 0.74 -12.75 20.76
CA LYS A 28 -0.05 -11.66 20.15
C LYS A 28 0.30 -10.30 20.76
N GLU A 29 0.70 -10.25 22.04
CA GLU A 29 1.13 -9.02 22.71
C GLU A 29 2.46 -8.53 22.13
N GLU A 30 3.43 -9.43 21.99
CA GLU A 30 4.73 -9.14 21.40
C GLU A 30 4.58 -8.65 19.96
N ILE A 31 3.79 -9.35 19.14
CA ILE A 31 3.59 -8.97 17.72
C ILE A 31 2.86 -7.62 17.61
N ALA A 32 1.87 -7.35 18.45
CA ALA A 32 1.19 -6.06 18.47
C ALA A 32 2.15 -4.91 18.82
N ALA A 33 3.06 -5.13 19.80
CA ALA A 33 4.11 -4.16 20.13
C ALA A 33 5.08 -3.94 18.97
N VAL A 34 5.45 -5.00 18.23
CA VAL A 34 6.29 -4.89 17.02
C VAL A 34 5.60 -4.06 15.95
N TYR A 35 4.30 -4.20 15.73
CA TYR A 35 3.57 -3.34 14.78
C TYR A 35 3.60 -1.87 15.22
N GLU A 36 3.44 -1.57 16.51
CA GLU A 36 3.52 -0.21 17.03
C GLU A 36 4.92 0.40 16.81
N GLU A 37 5.98 -0.34 17.10
CA GLU A 37 7.36 0.07 16.85
C GLU A 37 7.62 0.35 15.36
N ILE A 38 7.11 -0.51 14.46
CA ILE A 38 7.21 -0.31 13.02
C ILE A 38 6.52 1.00 12.61
N ILE A 39 5.32 1.24 13.10
CA ILE A 39 4.56 2.47 12.81
C ILE A 39 5.35 3.69 13.27
N ASP A 40 5.85 3.68 14.50
CA ASP A 40 6.60 4.79 15.08
C ASP A 40 7.88 5.08 14.29
N GLU A 41 8.63 4.05 13.89
CA GLU A 41 9.83 4.21 13.06
C GLU A 41 9.54 4.86 11.71
N TYR A 42 8.43 4.50 11.06
CA TYR A 42 8.02 5.14 9.82
C TYR A 42 7.67 6.61 10.03
N LEU A 43 6.96 6.94 11.12
CA LEU A 43 6.53 8.30 11.44
C LEU A 43 7.67 9.24 11.83
N GLN A 44 8.76 8.72 12.42
CA GLN A 44 9.93 9.53 12.82
C GLN A 44 10.56 10.33 11.69
N LYS A 45 10.39 9.92 10.44
CA LYS A 45 10.92 10.60 9.25
C LYS A 45 10.05 11.77 8.80
N GLY A 46 8.81 11.83 9.28
CA GLY A 46 7.80 12.78 8.84
C GLY A 46 8.12 14.21 9.28
N ILE A 47 7.92 15.14 8.37
CA ILE A 47 7.94 16.59 8.66
C ILE A 47 6.59 17.14 8.24
N PRO A 48 5.83 17.80 9.17
CA PRO A 48 4.56 18.40 8.85
C PRO A 48 4.68 19.42 7.72
N ARG A 49 3.71 19.45 6.83
CA ARG A 49 3.65 20.39 5.70
C ARG A 49 2.45 21.31 5.82
N GLU A 50 2.59 22.55 5.40
CA GLU A 50 1.49 23.49 5.30
C GLU A 50 0.45 23.01 4.28
N ILE A 51 0.92 22.54 3.13
CA ILE A 51 0.12 21.84 2.11
C ILE A 51 0.61 20.39 2.07
N PRO A 52 -0.04 19.50 2.82
CA PRO A 52 0.33 18.09 2.80
C PRO A 52 -0.12 17.41 1.51
N ALA A 53 0.54 16.33 1.13
CA ALA A 53 0.21 15.61 -0.09
C ALA A 53 0.25 14.10 0.10
N LEU A 54 -0.65 13.40 -0.60
CA LEU A 54 -0.59 11.95 -0.78
C LEU A 54 -0.26 11.65 -2.25
N ILE A 55 0.88 11.00 -2.47
CA ILE A 55 1.29 10.48 -3.77
C ILE A 55 0.89 9.01 -3.83
N ASN A 56 -0.26 8.72 -4.41
CA ASN A 56 -0.73 7.36 -4.60
C ASN A 56 -0.06 6.74 -5.83
N VAL A 57 0.49 5.54 -5.66
CA VAL A 57 1.07 4.74 -6.74
C VAL A 57 0.22 3.50 -6.93
N SER A 58 -0.66 3.53 -7.93
CA SER A 58 -1.65 2.51 -8.22
C SER A 58 -1.24 1.60 -9.38
N GLY A 59 -1.87 0.44 -9.45
CA GLY A 59 -1.70 -0.54 -10.52
C GLY A 59 -1.88 -1.97 -10.00
N ILE A 60 -2.09 -2.89 -10.92
CA ILE A 60 -2.27 -4.31 -10.61
C ILE A 60 -1.00 -4.93 -10.00
N PRO A 61 -1.08 -6.07 -9.29
CA PRO A 61 0.10 -6.80 -8.86
C PRO A 61 1.05 -7.07 -10.04
N GLY A 62 2.34 -6.84 -9.87
CA GLY A 62 3.31 -6.98 -10.97
C GLY A 62 3.55 -5.71 -11.80
N ALA A 63 2.76 -4.65 -11.64
CA ALA A 63 2.91 -3.41 -12.42
C ALA A 63 4.24 -2.66 -12.16
N GLY A 64 4.89 -2.89 -11.02
CA GLY A 64 6.16 -2.21 -10.69
C GLY A 64 5.99 -1.02 -9.75
N LYS A 65 4.87 -0.96 -9.01
CA LYS A 65 4.57 0.11 -8.02
C LYS A 65 5.73 0.36 -7.05
N SER A 66 6.19 -0.68 -6.35
CA SER A 66 7.25 -0.53 -5.34
C SER A 66 8.58 -0.06 -5.94
N THR A 67 8.87 -0.43 -7.20
CA THR A 67 10.03 0.10 -7.93
C THR A 67 9.87 1.58 -8.23
N PHE A 68 8.67 2.02 -8.58
CA PHE A 68 8.38 3.43 -8.82
C PHE A 68 8.42 4.23 -7.50
N CYS A 69 7.84 3.69 -6.43
CA CYS A 69 7.92 4.30 -5.09
C CYS A 69 9.37 4.48 -4.62
N LYS A 70 10.25 3.51 -4.85
CA LYS A 70 11.70 3.65 -4.55
C LYS A 70 12.34 4.81 -5.30
N LYS A 71 11.96 5.05 -6.56
CA LYS A 71 12.44 6.21 -7.32
C LYS A 71 11.91 7.52 -6.76
N LEU A 72 10.64 7.58 -6.34
CA LEU A 72 10.07 8.76 -5.69
C LEU A 72 10.78 9.07 -4.37
N LEU A 73 11.02 8.04 -3.54
CA LEU A 73 11.72 8.19 -2.25
C LEU A 73 13.18 8.65 -2.40
N ALA A 74 13.81 8.34 -3.53
CA ALA A 74 15.19 8.79 -3.82
C ALA A 74 15.27 10.26 -4.24
N MET A 75 14.15 10.94 -4.49
CA MET A 75 14.11 12.36 -4.83
C MET A 75 14.27 13.20 -3.56
N PRO A 76 15.14 14.22 -3.55
CA PRO A 76 15.41 15.02 -2.35
C PRO A 76 14.15 15.66 -1.74
N GLU A 77 13.21 16.12 -2.57
CA GLU A 77 11.94 16.71 -2.14
C GLU A 77 11.02 15.73 -1.39
N ASN A 78 11.27 14.44 -1.52
CA ASN A 78 10.52 13.37 -0.86
C ASN A 78 11.27 12.71 0.31
N SER A 79 12.39 13.27 0.74
CA SER A 79 13.25 12.70 1.79
C SER A 79 12.54 12.50 3.14
N SER A 80 11.53 13.34 3.44
CA SER A 80 10.69 13.24 4.64
C SER A 80 9.35 12.53 4.40
N ALA A 81 9.15 11.91 3.24
CA ALA A 81 7.88 11.23 2.93
C ALA A 81 7.72 9.96 3.76
N ILE A 82 6.52 9.76 4.29
CA ILE A 82 6.11 8.49 4.90
C ILE A 82 5.75 7.52 3.79
N TYR A 83 6.55 6.48 3.63
CA TYR A 83 6.23 5.39 2.71
C TYR A 83 5.27 4.41 3.35
N ILE A 84 4.14 4.16 2.71
CA ILE A 84 3.14 3.22 3.17
C ILE A 84 2.92 2.15 2.10
N GLY A 85 3.43 0.96 2.38
CA GLY A 85 3.21 -0.24 1.58
C GLY A 85 2.92 -1.41 2.52
N PHE A 86 1.73 -1.98 2.45
CA PHE A 86 1.31 -3.04 3.38
C PHE A 86 2.20 -4.27 3.29
N ASP A 87 2.67 -4.55 2.09
CA ASP A 87 3.64 -5.62 1.86
C ASP A 87 4.96 -5.36 2.59
N ALA A 88 5.44 -4.11 2.61
CA ALA A 88 6.69 -3.75 3.30
C ALA A 88 6.55 -3.86 4.82
N ILE A 89 5.35 -3.61 5.37
CA ILE A 89 5.07 -3.82 6.79
C ILE A 89 5.06 -5.32 7.08
N MET A 90 4.36 -6.13 6.27
CA MET A 90 4.31 -7.59 6.43
C MET A 90 5.69 -8.24 6.32
N GLU A 91 6.53 -7.76 5.38
CA GLU A 91 7.88 -8.24 5.11
C GLU A 91 8.94 -7.64 6.08
N ASN A 92 8.54 -6.98 7.18
CA ASN A 92 9.49 -6.51 8.19
C ASN A 92 10.16 -7.70 8.88
N GLU A 93 11.50 -7.67 9.01
CA GLU A 93 12.30 -8.77 9.54
C GLU A 93 11.98 -9.16 11.00
N ARG A 94 11.35 -8.25 11.76
CA ARG A 94 10.88 -8.51 13.13
C ARG A 94 9.62 -9.35 13.18
N LEU A 95 8.87 -9.43 12.05
CA LEU A 95 7.66 -10.24 11.97
C LEU A 95 7.98 -11.67 11.51
N PRO A 96 7.25 -12.68 12.00
CA PRO A 96 7.48 -14.08 11.62
C PRO A 96 7.20 -14.41 10.15
N TYR A 97 6.47 -13.55 9.43
CA TYR A 97 6.08 -13.76 8.03
C TYR A 97 7.24 -14.22 7.14
N ILE A 98 8.40 -13.54 7.20
CA ILE A 98 9.55 -13.85 6.32
C ILE A 98 10.06 -15.27 6.53
N ARG A 99 10.02 -15.77 7.76
CA ARG A 99 10.46 -17.14 8.08
C ARG A 99 9.45 -18.17 7.60
N GLU A 100 8.17 -17.88 7.72
CA GLU A 100 7.07 -18.74 7.27
C GLU A 100 6.98 -18.79 5.73
N GLU A 101 7.22 -17.66 5.03
CA GLU A 101 7.14 -17.54 3.58
C GLU A 101 8.09 -18.49 2.85
N VAL A 102 9.26 -18.76 3.42
CA VAL A 102 10.30 -19.59 2.78
C VAL A 102 9.76 -20.97 2.35
N ASN A 103 8.91 -21.58 3.16
CA ASN A 103 8.41 -22.93 2.93
C ASN A 103 6.92 -22.96 2.58
N HIS A 104 6.16 -21.93 2.99
CA HIS A 104 4.69 -21.92 2.94
C HIS A 104 4.16 -20.53 2.54
N ALA A 105 4.58 -20.02 1.38
CA ALA A 105 4.33 -18.63 0.96
C ALA A 105 2.84 -18.26 0.91
N GLU A 106 1.96 -19.16 0.46
CA GLU A 106 0.52 -18.91 0.40
C GLU A 106 -0.11 -18.86 1.79
N GLU A 107 0.22 -19.83 2.64
CA GLU A 107 -0.28 -19.91 4.01
C GLU A 107 0.23 -18.72 4.85
N ALA A 108 1.52 -18.39 4.73
CA ALA A 108 2.10 -17.23 5.39
C ALA A 108 1.39 -15.94 4.97
N PHE A 109 1.17 -15.75 3.68
CA PHE A 109 0.43 -14.59 3.17
C PHE A 109 -0.97 -14.50 3.78
N LYS A 110 -1.75 -15.59 3.74
CA LYS A 110 -3.11 -15.62 4.29
C LYS A 110 -3.16 -15.34 5.80
N ARG A 111 -2.14 -15.76 6.52
CA ARG A 111 -2.04 -15.55 7.98
C ARG A 111 -1.72 -14.11 8.36
N TRP A 112 -0.84 -13.44 7.61
CA TRP A 112 -0.24 -12.16 8.02
C TRP A 112 -0.78 -10.94 7.27
N GLU A 113 -1.43 -11.12 6.12
CA GLU A 113 -1.85 -10.02 5.26
C GLU A 113 -2.84 -9.08 5.95
N LEU A 114 -3.78 -9.60 6.72
CA LEU A 114 -4.82 -8.80 7.36
C LEU A 114 -4.25 -7.91 8.46
N SER A 115 -3.44 -8.45 9.37
CA SER A 115 -2.82 -7.67 10.46
C SER A 115 -1.87 -6.60 9.93
N ALA A 116 -1.07 -6.91 8.91
CA ALA A 116 -0.18 -5.94 8.26
C ALA A 116 -0.97 -4.82 7.55
N ARG A 117 -2.12 -5.13 6.96
CA ARG A 117 -3.01 -4.15 6.33
C ARG A 117 -3.61 -3.21 7.36
N ILE A 118 -4.06 -3.74 8.51
CA ILE A 118 -4.59 -2.92 9.61
C ILE A 118 -3.52 -1.98 10.15
N ALA A 119 -2.30 -2.48 10.41
CA ALA A 119 -1.17 -1.67 10.83
C ALA A 119 -0.82 -0.59 9.80
N GLY A 120 -0.89 -0.92 8.50
CA GLY A 120 -0.66 0.04 7.42
C GLY A 120 -1.71 1.15 7.34
N TYR A 121 -2.98 0.85 7.60
CA TYR A 121 -4.03 1.88 7.70
C TYR A 121 -3.89 2.74 8.97
N GLU A 122 -3.43 2.19 10.08
CA GLU A 122 -3.11 2.99 11.27
C GLU A 122 -1.94 3.94 11.00
N LEU A 123 -0.88 3.46 10.34
CA LEU A 123 0.23 4.31 9.89
C LEU A 123 -0.29 5.44 8.97
N LEU A 124 -1.18 5.12 8.02
CA LEU A 124 -1.79 6.11 7.13
C LEU A 124 -2.58 7.16 7.92
N LYS A 125 -3.41 6.73 8.86
CA LYS A 125 -4.20 7.62 9.74
C LYS A 125 -3.28 8.57 10.50
N ARG A 126 -2.25 8.06 11.19
CA ARG A 126 -1.32 8.90 11.96
C ARG A 126 -0.52 9.85 11.07
N ALA A 127 -0.14 9.41 9.86
CA ALA A 127 0.55 10.28 8.91
C ALA A 127 -0.35 11.43 8.42
N ILE A 128 -1.65 11.18 8.23
CA ILE A 128 -2.64 12.20 7.87
C ILE A 128 -2.84 13.19 9.02
N GLU A 129 -3.05 12.71 10.24
CA GLU A 129 -3.23 13.54 11.45
C GLU A 129 -2.05 14.51 11.68
N ASN A 130 -0.83 14.06 11.32
CA ASN A 130 0.38 14.85 11.43
C ASN A 130 0.71 15.70 10.18
N LYS A 131 -0.15 15.70 9.16
CA LYS A 131 0.03 16.46 7.90
C LYS A 131 1.35 16.15 7.19
N TYR A 132 1.74 14.89 7.16
CA TYR A 132 2.96 14.46 6.47
C TYR A 132 2.76 14.29 4.96
N LEU A 133 3.85 14.40 4.20
CA LEU A 133 3.88 13.88 2.83
C LEU A 133 3.82 12.34 2.86
N ILE A 134 2.91 11.75 2.09
CA ILE A 134 2.70 10.30 2.06
C ILE A 134 2.95 9.77 0.65
N ILE A 135 3.76 8.71 0.54
CA ILE A 135 3.85 7.88 -0.68
C ILE A 135 3.13 6.57 -0.40
N PHE A 136 1.95 6.40 -1.00
CA PHE A 136 1.06 5.27 -0.78
C PHE A 136 1.20 4.22 -1.91
N ASP A 137 1.92 3.13 -1.63
CA ASP A 137 2.10 1.97 -2.54
C ASP A 137 0.93 1.01 -2.37
N HIS A 138 -0.16 1.33 -3.03
CA HIS A 138 -1.36 0.51 -2.96
C HIS A 138 -2.06 0.42 -4.31
N SER A 139 -2.68 -0.73 -4.62
CA SER A 139 -3.41 -0.89 -5.89
C SER A 139 -4.54 0.12 -6.07
N SER A 140 -5.14 0.57 -4.97
CA SER A 140 -6.33 1.43 -4.93
C SER A 140 -7.54 0.84 -5.69
N ALA A 141 -7.55 -0.50 -5.82
CA ALA A 141 -8.62 -1.24 -6.44
C ALA A 141 -9.71 -1.61 -5.41
N LEU A 142 -10.20 -0.60 -4.68
CA LEU A 142 -11.30 -0.72 -3.72
C LEU A 142 -12.13 0.57 -3.78
N PRO A 143 -13.47 0.52 -3.89
CA PRO A 143 -14.34 1.70 -3.93
C PRO A 143 -14.13 2.65 -2.74
N GLN A 144 -13.84 2.12 -1.55
CA GLN A 144 -13.59 2.89 -0.33
C GLN A 144 -12.38 3.86 -0.45
N HIS A 145 -11.49 3.67 -1.43
CA HIS A 145 -10.41 4.65 -1.67
C HIS A 145 -10.91 5.94 -2.32
N ILE A 146 -12.09 5.95 -2.95
CA ILE A 146 -12.75 7.19 -3.35
C ILE A 146 -13.07 8.03 -2.12
N ASP A 147 -13.64 7.40 -1.09
CA ASP A 147 -13.97 8.07 0.17
C ASP A 147 -12.71 8.56 0.89
N LEU A 148 -11.64 7.75 0.89
CA LEU A 148 -10.34 8.14 1.44
C LEU A 148 -9.78 9.39 0.74
N PHE A 149 -9.79 9.43 -0.58
CA PHE A 149 -9.23 10.56 -1.32
C PHE A 149 -10.10 11.82 -1.17
N ASN A 150 -11.43 11.69 -1.13
CA ASN A 150 -12.33 12.81 -0.84
C ASN A 150 -12.11 13.35 0.58
N LEU A 151 -11.92 12.48 1.57
CA LEU A 151 -11.57 12.87 2.93
C LEU A 151 -10.26 13.67 2.95
N LEU A 152 -9.20 13.15 2.33
CA LEU A 152 -7.90 13.82 2.25
C LEU A 152 -8.00 15.21 1.62
N LEU A 153 -8.73 15.35 0.51
CA LEU A 153 -8.97 16.64 -0.12
C LEU A 153 -9.72 17.61 0.81
N SER A 154 -10.71 17.10 1.58
CA SER A 154 -11.43 17.93 2.57
C SER A 154 -10.57 18.36 3.77
N GLU A 155 -9.52 17.58 4.08
CA GLU A 155 -8.51 17.87 5.12
C GLU A 155 -7.36 18.76 4.61
N GLY A 156 -7.45 19.22 3.35
CA GLY A 156 -6.47 20.12 2.76
C GLY A 156 -5.25 19.42 2.14
N TYR A 157 -5.31 18.12 1.92
CA TYR A 157 -4.28 17.38 1.19
C TYR A 157 -4.40 17.61 -0.32
N GLU A 158 -3.26 17.64 -1.00
CA GLU A 158 -3.23 17.36 -2.43
C GLU A 158 -3.15 15.84 -2.63
N VAL A 159 -3.94 15.30 -3.58
CA VAL A 159 -3.92 13.88 -3.94
C VAL A 159 -3.39 13.71 -5.35
N HIS A 160 -2.19 13.14 -5.48
CA HIS A 160 -1.52 12.89 -6.75
C HIS A 160 -1.61 11.40 -7.10
N PHE A 161 -2.41 11.06 -8.11
CA PHE A 161 -2.66 9.67 -8.50
C PHE A 161 -1.76 9.26 -9.66
N ASN A 162 -0.84 8.32 -9.43
CA ASN A 162 0.05 7.75 -10.44
C ASN A 162 -0.40 6.31 -10.74
N PHE A 163 -1.02 6.11 -11.89
CA PHE A 163 -1.47 4.79 -12.35
C PHE A 163 -0.42 4.13 -13.24
N ILE A 164 0.18 3.04 -12.76
CA ILE A 164 1.13 2.26 -13.55
C ILE A 164 0.36 1.21 -14.33
N PHE A 165 0.26 1.42 -15.63
CA PHE A 165 -0.44 0.52 -16.54
C PHE A 165 0.51 -0.50 -17.14
N ILE A 166 0.16 -1.79 -17.01
CA ILE A 166 0.73 -2.89 -17.79
C ILE A 166 -0.38 -3.86 -18.20
N PRO A 167 -0.23 -4.57 -19.33
CA PRO A 167 -1.14 -5.67 -19.70
C PRO A 167 -1.16 -6.78 -18.64
N GLU A 168 -2.33 -7.39 -18.43
CA GLU A 168 -2.48 -8.47 -17.43
C GLU A 168 -1.54 -9.65 -17.69
N GLU A 169 -1.32 -10.00 -18.95
CA GLU A 169 -0.39 -11.08 -19.32
C GLU A 169 1.03 -10.80 -18.81
N GLU A 170 1.51 -9.57 -19.01
CA GLU A 170 2.81 -9.14 -18.51
C GLU A 170 2.84 -9.13 -16.97
N ALA A 171 1.75 -8.69 -16.34
CA ALA A 171 1.61 -8.75 -14.88
C ALA A 171 1.71 -10.17 -14.35
N ARG A 172 1.00 -11.14 -14.99
CA ARG A 172 1.05 -12.57 -14.64
C ARG A 172 2.46 -13.14 -14.82
N ARG A 173 3.14 -12.79 -15.91
CA ARG A 173 4.52 -13.21 -16.18
C ARG A 173 5.48 -12.71 -15.08
N ARG A 174 5.35 -11.43 -14.68
CA ARG A 174 6.18 -10.84 -13.62
C ARG A 174 5.85 -11.42 -12.25
N ALA A 175 4.57 -11.69 -11.95
CA ALA A 175 4.13 -12.27 -10.69
C ALA A 175 4.71 -13.67 -10.46
N LYS A 176 4.78 -14.52 -11.49
CA LYS A 176 5.39 -15.86 -11.42
C LYS A 176 6.86 -15.84 -10.99
N ASN A 177 7.58 -14.76 -11.28
CA ASN A 177 9.01 -14.63 -10.96
C ASN A 177 9.27 -13.93 -9.61
N ARG A 178 8.22 -13.64 -8.84
CA ARG A 178 8.36 -13.04 -7.51
C ARG A 178 8.53 -14.12 -6.45
N LYS A 179 9.31 -13.80 -5.42
CA LYS A 179 9.43 -14.66 -4.23
C LYS A 179 8.11 -14.69 -3.44
N ARG A 180 7.49 -13.51 -3.28
CA ARG A 180 6.25 -13.39 -2.52
C ARG A 180 5.06 -13.97 -3.28
N TYR A 181 4.20 -14.68 -2.55
CA TYR A 181 2.94 -15.17 -3.08
C TYR A 181 2.00 -14.03 -3.47
N ILE A 182 1.39 -14.18 -4.63
CA ILE A 182 0.33 -13.30 -5.13
C ILE A 182 -0.83 -14.18 -5.54
N PRO A 183 -2.03 -14.07 -4.93
CA PRO A 183 -3.19 -14.83 -5.35
C PRO A 183 -3.44 -14.66 -6.86
N PRO A 184 -3.54 -15.74 -7.64
CA PRO A 184 -3.66 -15.66 -9.11
C PRO A 184 -4.84 -14.81 -9.60
N TYR A 185 -5.94 -14.82 -8.85
CA TYR A 185 -7.15 -14.06 -9.18
C TYR A 185 -7.01 -12.55 -8.92
N TYR A 186 -6.07 -12.10 -8.08
CA TYR A 186 -5.89 -10.68 -7.74
C TYR A 186 -5.58 -9.82 -8.98
N ILE A 187 -4.85 -10.34 -9.95
CA ILE A 187 -4.48 -9.56 -11.14
C ILE A 187 -5.73 -9.20 -11.93
N GLU A 188 -6.57 -10.17 -12.22
CA GLU A 188 -7.80 -9.97 -13.00
C GLU A 188 -8.84 -9.14 -12.22
N GLU A 189 -9.06 -9.49 -10.96
CA GLU A 189 -10.00 -8.77 -10.09
C GLU A 189 -9.61 -7.31 -9.96
N ARG A 190 -8.34 -7.02 -9.62
CA ARG A 190 -7.86 -5.66 -9.45
C ARG A 190 -7.84 -4.87 -10.77
N SER A 191 -7.59 -5.54 -11.89
CA SER A 191 -7.68 -4.93 -13.23
C SER A 191 -9.11 -4.46 -13.52
N LYS A 192 -10.10 -5.31 -13.32
CA LYS A 192 -11.53 -4.98 -13.54
C LYS A 192 -11.99 -3.83 -12.63
N ILE A 193 -11.66 -3.90 -11.35
CA ILE A 193 -12.05 -2.86 -10.39
C ILE A 193 -11.37 -1.53 -10.75
N LEU A 194 -10.08 -1.53 -11.07
CA LEU A 194 -9.37 -0.30 -11.46
C LEU A 194 -9.98 0.32 -12.73
N GLN A 195 -10.29 -0.47 -13.76
CA GLN A 195 -10.94 0.04 -14.96
C GLN A 195 -12.25 0.78 -14.64
N TYR A 196 -13.01 0.30 -13.68
CA TYR A 196 -14.23 0.96 -13.21
C TYR A 196 -13.95 2.22 -12.39
N LEU A 197 -12.93 2.24 -11.53
CA LEU A 197 -12.64 3.35 -10.61
C LEU A 197 -11.79 4.46 -11.22
N LEU A 198 -10.96 4.17 -12.23
CA LEU A 198 -10.03 5.15 -12.82
C LEU A 198 -10.69 6.45 -13.33
N PRO A 199 -11.89 6.44 -13.97
CA PRO A 199 -12.57 7.67 -14.35
C PRO A 199 -12.85 8.57 -13.15
N GLU A 200 -13.26 7.99 -12.02
CA GLU A 200 -13.55 8.75 -10.81
C GLU A 200 -12.26 9.29 -10.16
N TYR A 201 -11.21 8.51 -10.06
CA TYR A 201 -9.91 9.00 -9.60
C TYR A 201 -9.38 10.15 -10.45
N LYS A 202 -9.55 10.06 -11.77
CA LYS A 202 -9.18 11.15 -12.68
C LYS A 202 -9.99 12.43 -12.44
N ARG A 203 -11.24 12.30 -12.00
CA ARG A 203 -12.13 13.43 -11.73
C ARG A 203 -11.83 14.13 -10.39
N ILE A 204 -11.53 13.35 -9.33
CA ILE A 204 -11.40 13.87 -7.96
C ILE A 204 -9.98 14.27 -7.58
N CYS A 205 -8.96 13.54 -8.03
CA CYS A 205 -7.58 13.78 -7.59
C CYS A 205 -7.02 15.11 -8.12
N THR A 206 -6.16 15.75 -7.33
CA THR A 206 -5.47 17.00 -7.71
C THR A 206 -4.68 16.81 -9.00
N THR A 207 -4.01 15.67 -9.16
CA THR A 207 -3.37 15.28 -10.43
C THR A 207 -3.59 13.79 -10.71
N PHE A 208 -3.70 13.45 -11.98
CA PHE A 208 -3.76 12.07 -12.45
C PHE A 208 -2.71 11.86 -13.54
N LYS A 209 -1.85 10.86 -13.37
CA LYS A 209 -0.85 10.47 -14.37
C LYS A 209 -0.94 8.98 -14.65
N GLN A 210 -1.07 8.61 -15.93
CA GLN A 210 -0.87 7.24 -16.38
C GLN A 210 0.59 7.04 -16.79
N ILE A 211 1.22 6.01 -16.26
CA ILE A 211 2.63 5.71 -16.44
C ILE A 211 2.74 4.34 -17.12
N GLU A 212 3.36 4.31 -18.27
CA GLU A 212 3.72 3.07 -18.94
C GLU A 212 5.20 2.77 -18.64
N PRO A 213 5.50 1.69 -17.91
CA PRO A 213 6.89 1.31 -17.68
C PRO A 213 7.56 1.07 -19.03
N MET A 214 8.73 1.68 -19.26
CA MET A 214 9.51 1.41 -20.46
C MET A 214 9.66 -0.10 -20.65
N ARG A 215 9.19 -0.62 -21.78
CA ARG A 215 9.45 -2.00 -22.18
C ARG A 215 10.97 -2.14 -22.27
N THR A 216 11.57 -2.96 -21.42
CA THR A 216 12.94 -3.40 -21.63
C THR A 216 12.91 -4.18 -22.96
N ARG A 217 13.33 -3.53 -24.04
CA ARG A 217 13.57 -4.24 -25.31
C ARG A 217 14.70 -5.22 -25.03
N LEU A 218 14.38 -6.50 -24.93
CA LEU A 218 15.35 -7.56 -25.13
C LEU A 218 15.84 -7.37 -26.58
N ILE A 219 16.99 -6.71 -26.73
CA ILE A 219 17.77 -6.80 -27.96
C ILE A 219 18.35 -8.20 -27.90
N ILE A 220 17.66 -9.16 -28.53
CA ILE A 220 18.26 -10.44 -28.88
C ILE A 220 19.15 -10.12 -30.08
N ALA A 221 20.44 -10.02 -29.78
CA ALA A 221 21.48 -10.02 -30.80
C ALA A 221 21.85 -11.47 -31.11
#